data_1bf4d7058878fd5f68ef0542f428630a
#
_entry.id   1bf4d7058878fd5f68ef0542f428630a
#
_cell.length_a   1.000
_cell.length_b   1.000
_cell.length_c   1.000
_cell.angle_alpha   90.00
_cell.angle_beta   90.00
_cell.angle_gamma   90.00
#
_symmetry.space_group_name_H-M   'P 1'
#
loop_
_entity.id
_entity.type
_entity.pdbx_description
1 polymer ?
#
loop_
_entity_poly.entity_id
_entity_poly.type
_entity_poly.pdbx_seq_one_letter_code
_entity_poly.pdbx_strand_id
1 'polypeptide(L)'
;MLFRSNMVVRAENMVQRPLNYALVDEVDSILIDEARTPLIVSGPVSSDTNQLYHMADHYVKSLDKDDYIIDVQSKTIGLSDSGIDKAESYFKLDNLYDIENVALTHFIDNALRANYIMLLDIDYVVSEDQEILIVDQFTGRTMEGRRYSDGLHQAIEAKEGVPIQEIGRAHV
;
A
#
# COMPACT_ATOMS: atom_id res chain seq x y z
N MET A 1 -20.89 22.16 -6.39
CA MET A 1 -19.92 22.30 -5.25
C MET A 1 -18.88 21.21 -5.42
N LEU A 2 -17.62 21.57 -5.57
CA LEU A 2 -16.56 20.56 -5.73
C LEU A 2 -16.29 19.92 -4.37
N PHE A 3 -16.71 18.67 -4.21
CA PHE A 3 -16.61 17.93 -2.94
C PHE A 3 -15.18 17.91 -2.38
N ARG A 4 -14.19 17.66 -3.24
CA ARG A 4 -12.78 17.63 -2.87
C ARG A 4 -12.21 18.95 -2.36
N SER A 5 -12.69 20.09 -2.89
CA SER A 5 -12.18 21.42 -2.50
C SER A 5 -12.58 21.84 -1.10
N ASN A 6 -13.55 21.15 -0.49
CA ASN A 6 -14.07 21.47 0.84
C ASN A 6 -13.73 20.38 1.87
N MET A 7 -12.85 19.44 1.53
CA MET A 7 -12.37 18.44 2.48
C MET A 7 -11.36 19.07 3.43
N VAL A 8 -11.51 18.78 4.70
CA VAL A 8 -10.65 19.29 5.77
C VAL A 8 -10.23 18.17 6.71
N VAL A 9 -9.05 18.30 7.29
CA VAL A 9 -8.46 17.32 8.21
C VAL A 9 -9.05 17.41 9.62
N ARG A 10 -9.51 18.62 10.02
CA ARG A 10 -10.06 18.89 11.36
C ARG A 10 -11.54 19.19 11.27
N ALA A 11 -12.33 18.57 12.17
CA ALA A 11 -13.79 18.74 12.21
C ALA A 11 -14.21 20.21 12.41
N GLU A 12 -13.45 20.99 13.16
CA GLU A 12 -13.69 22.42 13.40
C GLU A 12 -13.65 23.29 12.14
N ASN A 13 -12.96 22.80 11.09
CA ASN A 13 -12.85 23.49 9.80
C ASN A 13 -13.90 23.04 8.78
N MET A 14 -14.82 22.15 9.19
CA MET A 14 -15.89 21.68 8.30
C MET A 14 -16.83 22.82 7.94
N VAL A 15 -16.98 23.06 6.64
CA VAL A 15 -17.96 24.02 6.11
C VAL A 15 -19.37 23.42 5.99
N GLN A 16 -19.47 22.11 6.08
CA GLN A 16 -20.73 21.39 5.98
C GLN A 16 -21.46 21.36 7.33
N ARG A 17 -22.72 21.69 7.32
CA ARG A 17 -23.58 21.63 8.52
C ARG A 17 -23.96 20.17 8.84
N PRO A 18 -24.37 19.86 10.08
CA PRO A 18 -24.93 18.55 10.43
C PRO A 18 -26.07 18.17 9.51
N LEU A 19 -26.05 16.92 9.02
CA LEU A 19 -27.09 16.39 8.16
C LEU A 19 -28.25 15.87 9.04
N ASN A 20 -29.43 16.49 8.93
CA ASN A 20 -30.62 16.07 9.67
C ASN A 20 -31.51 15.13 8.87
N TYR A 21 -31.37 15.13 7.53
CA TYR A 21 -32.22 14.35 6.62
C TYR A 21 -31.45 14.10 5.32
N ALA A 22 -31.57 12.88 4.78
CA ALA A 22 -31.06 12.51 3.47
C ALA A 22 -32.14 11.77 2.68
N LEU A 23 -32.37 12.21 1.43
CA LEU A 23 -33.16 11.47 0.45
C LEU A 23 -32.18 10.80 -0.51
N VAL A 24 -32.21 9.47 -0.57
CA VAL A 24 -31.33 8.68 -1.44
C VAL A 24 -32.18 8.03 -2.52
N ASP A 25 -31.90 8.36 -3.77
CA ASP A 25 -32.44 7.71 -4.97
C ASP A 25 -31.39 6.71 -5.49
N GLU A 26 -31.80 5.66 -6.19
CA GLU A 26 -30.92 4.58 -6.67
C GLU A 26 -30.08 3.97 -5.54
N VAL A 27 -30.75 3.61 -4.47
CA VAL A 27 -30.13 3.17 -3.21
C VAL A 27 -29.24 1.93 -3.36
N ASP A 28 -29.55 1.04 -4.27
CA ASP A 28 -28.78 -0.15 -4.63
C ASP A 28 -27.42 0.23 -5.21
N SER A 29 -27.38 1.20 -6.13
CA SER A 29 -26.12 1.70 -6.67
C SER A 29 -25.28 2.41 -5.61
N ILE A 30 -25.89 3.30 -4.84
CA ILE A 30 -25.16 4.15 -3.89
C ILE A 30 -24.71 3.39 -2.63
N LEU A 31 -25.57 2.55 -2.06
CA LEU A 31 -25.29 1.88 -0.77
C LEU A 31 -24.67 0.48 -0.92
N ILE A 32 -24.70 -0.10 -2.12
CA ILE A 32 -24.15 -1.45 -2.37
C ILE A 32 -22.98 -1.37 -3.33
N ASP A 33 -23.16 -0.86 -4.54
CA ASP A 33 -22.11 -0.91 -5.57
C ASP A 33 -21.01 0.13 -5.30
N GLU A 34 -21.37 1.38 -5.05
CA GLU A 34 -20.41 2.44 -4.80
C GLU A 34 -19.88 2.46 -3.36
N ALA A 35 -20.61 1.89 -2.40
CA ALA A 35 -20.17 1.82 -1.01
C ALA A 35 -18.90 0.97 -0.82
N ARG A 36 -18.62 0.07 -1.75
CA ARG A 36 -17.39 -0.74 -1.77
C ARG A 36 -16.17 0.00 -2.30
N THR A 37 -16.38 1.15 -2.96
CA THR A 37 -15.29 1.95 -3.50
C THR A 37 -14.74 2.86 -2.41
N PRO A 38 -13.53 2.62 -1.89
CA PRO A 38 -12.98 3.46 -0.84
C PRO A 38 -12.75 4.88 -1.37
N LEU A 39 -13.18 5.88 -0.60
CA LEU A 39 -12.78 7.26 -0.85
C LEU A 39 -11.33 7.42 -0.39
N ILE A 40 -10.40 7.38 -1.33
CA ILE A 40 -8.99 7.59 -1.05
C ILE A 40 -8.74 9.10 -0.96
N VAL A 41 -8.47 9.58 0.25
CA VAL A 41 -7.95 10.92 0.52
C VAL A 41 -6.45 10.79 0.66
N SER A 42 -5.71 11.10 -0.40
CA SER A 42 -4.25 11.11 -0.34
C SER A 42 -3.78 12.42 0.29
N GLY A 43 -3.02 12.29 1.36
CA GLY A 43 -2.23 13.37 1.95
C GLY A 43 -0.74 13.19 1.62
N PRO A 44 0.09 14.20 1.87
CA PRO A 44 1.53 14.03 1.75
C PRO A 44 1.98 12.89 2.70
N VAL A 45 2.69 11.93 2.14
CA VAL A 45 3.34 10.86 2.92
C VAL A 45 4.42 11.56 3.76
N SER A 46 4.40 11.35 5.07
CA SER A 46 5.45 11.89 5.92
C SER A 46 6.79 11.20 5.58
N SER A 47 7.90 11.92 5.74
CA SER A 47 9.25 11.35 5.59
C SER A 47 9.44 10.07 6.42
N ASP A 48 8.73 9.96 7.53
CA ASP A 48 8.74 8.81 8.42
C ASP A 48 8.15 7.55 7.76
N THR A 49 7.11 7.71 6.94
CA THR A 49 6.49 6.58 6.21
C THR A 49 7.42 5.99 5.16
N ASN A 50 8.16 6.82 4.41
CA ASN A 50 9.14 6.34 3.44
C ASN A 50 10.25 5.55 4.13
N GLN A 51 10.67 5.98 5.31
CA GLN A 51 11.67 5.29 6.11
C GLN A 51 11.18 3.91 6.56
N LEU A 52 9.89 3.76 6.88
CA LEU A 52 9.30 2.47 7.23
C LEU A 52 9.30 1.48 6.07
N TYR A 53 9.04 1.92 4.82
CA TYR A 53 9.18 1.06 3.65
C TYR A 53 10.60 0.54 3.46
N HIS A 54 11.61 1.41 3.58
CA HIS A 54 13.01 0.99 3.50
C HIS A 54 13.43 0.07 4.64
N MET A 55 12.95 0.31 5.86
CA MET A 55 13.22 -0.55 7.01
C MET A 55 12.59 -1.93 6.84
N ALA A 56 11.35 -1.99 6.36
CA ALA A 56 10.65 -3.24 6.08
C ALA A 56 11.34 -4.02 4.95
N ASP A 57 11.75 -3.35 3.86
CA ASP A 57 12.49 -3.98 2.77
C ASP A 57 13.83 -4.55 3.25
N HIS A 58 14.57 -3.79 4.06
CA HIS A 58 15.86 -4.25 4.61
C HIS A 58 15.69 -5.45 5.53
N TYR A 59 14.64 -5.44 6.36
CA TYR A 59 14.29 -6.58 7.21
C TYR A 59 13.98 -7.81 6.35
N VAL A 60 13.10 -7.69 5.36
CA VAL A 60 12.68 -8.80 4.49
C VAL A 60 13.87 -9.39 3.71
N LYS A 61 14.79 -8.57 3.24
CA LYS A 61 16.02 -9.02 2.59
C LYS A 61 16.97 -9.80 3.51
N SER A 62 16.81 -9.66 4.84
CA SER A 62 17.60 -10.40 5.83
C SER A 62 17.00 -11.77 6.21
N LEU A 63 15.82 -12.11 5.70
CA LEU A 63 15.13 -13.36 6.01
C LEU A 63 15.72 -14.55 5.24
N ASP A 64 15.77 -15.69 5.94
CA ASP A 64 16.09 -16.98 5.34
C ASP A 64 14.82 -17.68 4.84
N LYS A 65 15.00 -18.79 4.11
CA LYS A 65 13.87 -19.54 3.51
C LYS A 65 12.89 -20.13 4.52
N ASP A 66 13.32 -20.34 5.75
CA ASP A 66 12.51 -20.90 6.83
C ASP A 66 11.70 -19.84 7.59
N ASP A 67 11.95 -18.54 7.31
CA ASP A 67 11.33 -17.43 8.02
C ASP A 67 10.01 -16.97 7.37
N TYR A 68 9.68 -17.50 6.19
CA TYR A 68 8.44 -17.16 5.50
C TYR A 68 7.83 -18.36 4.79
N ILE A 69 6.52 -18.31 4.57
CA ILE A 69 5.75 -19.35 3.87
C ILE A 69 5.15 -18.73 2.62
N ILE A 70 5.46 -19.33 1.45
CA ILE A 70 4.90 -18.91 0.16
C ILE A 70 3.89 -19.96 -0.30
N ASP A 71 2.68 -19.52 -0.62
CA ASP A 71 1.73 -20.29 -1.41
C ASP A 71 1.77 -19.78 -2.86
N VAL A 72 2.39 -20.56 -3.72
CA VAL A 72 2.57 -20.23 -5.15
C VAL A 72 1.24 -20.22 -5.90
N GLN A 73 0.26 -21.01 -5.47
CA GLN A 73 -1.03 -21.11 -6.16
C GLN A 73 -1.90 -19.88 -5.91
N SER A 74 -1.96 -19.44 -4.66
CA SER A 74 -2.72 -18.25 -4.28
C SER A 74 -1.93 -16.94 -4.41
N LYS A 75 -0.63 -17.03 -4.76
CA LYS A 75 0.30 -15.87 -4.77
C LYS A 75 0.28 -15.11 -3.43
N THR A 76 0.21 -15.84 -2.33
CA THR A 76 0.28 -15.26 -0.98
C THR A 76 1.58 -15.62 -0.30
N ILE A 77 2.04 -14.75 0.57
CA ILE A 77 3.23 -14.92 1.38
C ILE A 77 2.96 -14.38 2.78
N GLY A 78 3.51 -15.03 3.79
CA GLY A 78 3.44 -14.58 5.17
C GLY A 78 4.67 -15.00 5.94
N LEU A 79 4.91 -14.38 7.09
CA LEU A 79 5.99 -14.79 7.99
C LEU A 79 5.65 -16.14 8.65
N SER A 80 6.67 -16.95 8.86
CA SER A 80 6.60 -18.10 9.77
C SER A 80 6.81 -17.65 11.21
N ASP A 81 6.63 -18.55 12.17
CA ASP A 81 6.89 -18.25 13.60
C ASP A 81 8.33 -17.73 13.80
N SER A 82 9.31 -18.33 13.11
CA SER A 82 10.71 -17.87 13.14
C SER A 82 10.86 -16.46 12.56
N GLY A 83 10.15 -16.15 11.47
CA GLY A 83 10.14 -14.82 10.89
C GLY A 83 9.53 -13.79 11.83
N ILE A 84 8.45 -14.13 12.53
CA ILE A 84 7.82 -13.24 13.51
C ILE A 84 8.78 -12.92 14.64
N ASP A 85 9.44 -13.93 15.24
CA ASP A 85 10.42 -13.73 16.30
C ASP A 85 11.58 -12.83 15.86
N LYS A 86 12.05 -13.00 14.61
CA LYS A 86 13.08 -12.13 14.01
C LYS A 86 12.56 -10.70 13.81
N ALA A 87 11.29 -10.51 13.38
CA ALA A 87 10.69 -9.19 13.22
C ALA A 87 10.59 -8.46 14.57
N GLU A 88 10.10 -9.13 15.60
CA GLU A 88 9.98 -8.58 16.95
C GLU A 88 11.34 -8.15 17.50
N SER A 89 12.37 -8.98 17.30
CA SER A 89 13.74 -8.65 17.68
C SER A 89 14.31 -7.48 16.88
N TYR A 90 14.08 -7.43 15.57
CA TYR A 90 14.60 -6.39 14.66
C TYR A 90 13.97 -5.02 14.94
N PHE A 91 12.66 -4.99 15.12
CA PHE A 91 11.92 -3.75 15.40
C PHE A 91 11.78 -3.42 16.87
N LYS A 92 12.32 -4.29 17.78
CA LYS A 92 12.25 -4.17 19.24
C LYS A 92 10.82 -4.07 19.77
N LEU A 93 9.99 -5.00 19.34
CA LEU A 93 8.59 -5.12 19.69
C LEU A 93 8.38 -6.32 20.61
N ASP A 94 7.39 -6.24 21.48
CA ASP A 94 6.97 -7.37 22.31
C ASP A 94 6.03 -8.33 21.55
N ASN A 95 5.21 -7.78 20.62
CA ASN A 95 4.29 -8.52 19.77
C ASN A 95 4.05 -7.80 18.46
N LEU A 96 4.40 -8.44 17.34
CA LEU A 96 4.24 -7.86 16.00
C LEU A 96 2.77 -7.61 15.64
N TYR A 97 1.86 -8.47 16.10
CA TYR A 97 0.42 -8.40 15.76
C TYR A 97 -0.41 -7.60 16.76
N ASP A 98 0.20 -6.85 17.64
CA ASP A 98 -0.53 -5.94 18.50
C ASP A 98 -1.17 -4.79 17.68
N ILE A 99 -2.28 -4.26 18.20
CA ILE A 99 -3.06 -3.18 17.54
C ILE A 99 -2.18 -1.97 17.22
N GLU A 100 -1.22 -1.67 18.08
CA GLU A 100 -0.27 -0.56 17.88
C GLU A 100 0.70 -0.79 16.71
N ASN A 101 0.95 -2.05 16.34
CA ASN A 101 1.92 -2.46 15.33
C ASN A 101 1.27 -2.83 13.97
N VAL A 102 -0.06 -2.71 13.83
CA VAL A 102 -0.78 -3.06 12.59
C VAL A 102 -0.22 -2.34 11.36
N ALA A 103 0.16 -1.08 11.51
CA ALA A 103 0.76 -0.33 10.41
C ALA A 103 2.11 -0.95 9.97
N LEU A 104 2.97 -1.33 10.92
CA LEU A 104 4.25 -1.95 10.63
C LEU A 104 4.09 -3.33 9.98
N THR A 105 3.15 -4.14 10.48
CA THR A 105 2.80 -5.44 9.89
C THR A 105 2.42 -5.28 8.42
N HIS A 106 1.62 -4.25 8.11
CA HIS A 106 1.25 -3.95 6.73
C HIS A 106 2.46 -3.58 5.84
N PHE A 107 3.45 -2.84 6.34
CA PHE A 107 4.68 -2.56 5.59
C PHE A 107 5.51 -3.82 5.35
N ILE A 108 5.61 -4.70 6.36
CA ILE A 108 6.33 -5.98 6.24
C ILE A 108 5.64 -6.89 5.22
N ASP A 109 4.32 -7.01 5.25
CA ASP A 109 3.56 -7.82 4.28
C ASP A 109 3.73 -7.32 2.85
N ASN A 110 3.70 -6.00 2.64
CA ASN A 110 3.97 -5.43 1.33
C ASN A 110 5.42 -5.64 0.88
N ALA A 111 6.39 -5.52 1.78
CA ALA A 111 7.78 -5.79 1.48
C ALA A 111 8.03 -7.27 1.12
N LEU A 112 7.39 -8.21 1.82
CA LEU A 112 7.41 -9.64 1.48
C LEU A 112 6.85 -9.89 0.08
N ARG A 113 5.67 -9.33 -0.22
CA ARG A 113 5.06 -9.46 -1.55
C ARG A 113 5.94 -8.85 -2.63
N ALA A 114 6.49 -7.67 -2.40
CA ALA A 114 7.38 -6.99 -3.34
C ALA A 114 8.64 -7.81 -3.64
N ASN A 115 9.27 -8.41 -2.62
CA ASN A 115 10.53 -9.12 -2.79
C ASN A 115 10.38 -10.54 -3.36
N TYR A 116 9.33 -11.28 -2.96
CA TYR A 116 9.22 -12.70 -3.27
C TYR A 116 8.11 -13.06 -4.26
N ILE A 117 7.09 -12.23 -4.42
CA ILE A 117 5.97 -12.49 -5.34
C ILE A 117 6.09 -11.64 -6.61
N MET A 118 6.49 -10.35 -6.48
CA MET A 118 6.55 -9.45 -7.62
C MET A 118 7.90 -9.56 -8.32
N LEU A 119 7.87 -9.92 -9.60
CA LEU A 119 9.06 -10.19 -10.40
C LEU A 119 9.33 -9.02 -11.37
N LEU A 120 10.57 -8.54 -11.34
CA LEU A 120 11.07 -7.58 -12.32
C LEU A 120 10.99 -8.18 -13.73
N ASP A 121 10.66 -7.38 -14.73
CA ASP A 121 10.47 -7.73 -16.14
C ASP A 121 9.27 -8.65 -16.44
N ILE A 122 8.51 -9.04 -15.42
CA ILE A 122 7.29 -9.85 -15.56
C ILE A 122 6.07 -9.09 -15.06
N ASP A 123 6.09 -8.65 -13.80
CA ASP A 123 4.98 -7.93 -13.17
C ASP A 123 5.17 -6.42 -13.28
N TYR A 124 6.41 -5.94 -13.31
CA TYR A 124 6.75 -4.53 -13.45
C TYR A 124 8.13 -4.34 -14.12
N VAL A 125 8.38 -3.14 -14.61
CA VAL A 125 9.69 -2.71 -15.10
C VAL A 125 10.07 -1.38 -14.44
N VAL A 126 11.37 -1.10 -14.40
CA VAL A 126 11.90 0.20 -13.96
C VAL A 126 12.19 1.03 -15.21
N SER A 127 11.58 2.23 -15.31
CA SER A 127 11.80 3.15 -16.42
C SER A 127 13.15 3.87 -16.30
N GLU A 128 13.58 4.54 -17.38
CA GLU A 128 14.76 5.41 -17.38
C GLU A 128 14.64 6.59 -16.39
N ASP A 129 13.41 7.02 -16.12
CA ASP A 129 13.07 8.08 -15.16
C ASP A 129 13.02 7.58 -13.70
N GLN A 130 13.44 6.34 -13.44
CA GLN A 130 13.39 5.70 -12.12
C GLN A 130 11.95 5.57 -11.57
N GLU A 131 11.00 5.28 -12.43
CA GLU A 131 9.61 5.00 -12.06
C GLU A 131 9.28 3.53 -12.26
N ILE A 132 8.44 2.98 -11.38
CA ILE A 132 7.92 1.62 -11.52
C ILE A 132 6.71 1.65 -12.46
N LEU A 133 6.79 0.90 -13.56
CA LEU A 133 5.70 0.74 -14.52
C LEU A 133 5.16 -0.69 -14.43
N ILE A 134 3.86 -0.83 -14.26
CA ILE A 134 3.17 -2.14 -14.20
C ILE A 134 3.16 -2.75 -15.61
N VAL A 135 3.44 -4.05 -15.69
CA VAL A 135 3.31 -4.81 -16.93
C VAL A 135 2.00 -5.61 -16.91
N ASP A 136 1.21 -5.45 -17.95
CA ASP A 136 0.03 -6.28 -18.16
C ASP A 136 0.46 -7.69 -18.58
N GLN A 137 0.17 -8.68 -17.75
CA GLN A 137 0.56 -10.07 -17.97
C GLN A 137 -0.04 -10.70 -19.25
N PHE A 138 -1.15 -10.17 -19.77
CA PHE A 138 -1.80 -10.68 -20.97
C PHE A 138 -1.21 -10.10 -22.26
N THR A 139 -0.90 -8.81 -22.24
CA THR A 139 -0.42 -8.10 -23.44
C THR A 139 1.07 -7.83 -23.43
N GLY A 140 1.74 -7.96 -22.28
CA GLY A 140 3.15 -7.61 -22.09
C GLY A 140 3.43 -6.10 -22.21
N ARG A 141 2.39 -5.26 -22.20
CA ARG A 141 2.52 -3.81 -22.32
C ARG A 141 2.63 -3.15 -20.96
N THR A 142 3.40 -2.08 -20.90
CA THR A 142 3.45 -1.22 -19.71
C THR A 142 2.17 -0.41 -19.60
N MET A 143 1.66 -0.31 -18.36
CA MET A 143 0.46 0.46 -18.03
C MET A 143 0.85 1.77 -17.37
N GLU A 144 1.03 2.83 -18.19
CA GLU A 144 1.36 4.15 -17.68
C GLU A 144 0.23 4.73 -16.80
N GLY A 145 0.62 5.40 -15.72
CA GLY A 145 -0.31 6.04 -14.79
C GLY A 145 -1.08 5.09 -13.87
N ARG A 146 -0.87 3.77 -13.97
CA ARG A 146 -1.40 2.79 -13.03
C ARG A 146 -0.39 2.48 -11.94
N ARG A 147 -0.89 2.26 -10.73
CA ARG A 147 -0.09 1.89 -9.56
C ARG A 147 -0.74 0.72 -8.83
N TYR A 148 0.07 -0.11 -8.19
CA TYR A 148 -0.45 -1.11 -7.26
C TYR A 148 -1.06 -0.42 -6.05
N SER A 149 -2.16 -0.99 -5.54
CA SER A 149 -2.86 -0.48 -4.35
C SER A 149 -2.16 -0.87 -3.04
N ASP A 150 -2.68 -0.33 -1.95
CA ASP A 150 -2.40 -0.74 -0.57
C ASP A 150 -0.92 -0.70 -0.16
N GLY A 151 -0.13 0.21 -0.73
CA GLY A 151 1.27 0.37 -0.38
C GLY A 151 2.24 -0.59 -1.09
N LEU A 152 1.73 -1.53 -1.91
CA LEU A 152 2.59 -2.47 -2.63
C LEU A 152 3.51 -1.77 -3.64
N HIS A 153 3.01 -0.70 -4.29
CA HIS A 153 3.81 0.06 -5.25
C HIS A 153 5.03 0.70 -4.57
N GLN A 154 4.83 1.33 -3.42
CA GLN A 154 5.89 1.93 -2.62
C GLN A 154 6.87 0.88 -2.08
N ALA A 155 6.39 -0.31 -1.73
CA ALA A 155 7.26 -1.42 -1.34
C ALA A 155 8.16 -1.89 -2.50
N ILE A 156 7.64 -1.89 -3.74
CA ILE A 156 8.44 -2.19 -4.94
C ILE A 156 9.44 -1.06 -5.21
N GLU A 157 9.03 0.22 -5.07
CA GLU A 157 9.93 1.37 -5.17
C GLU A 157 11.08 1.27 -4.16
N ALA A 158 10.79 0.88 -2.90
CA ALA A 158 11.81 0.65 -1.87
C ALA A 158 12.74 -0.52 -2.23
N LYS A 159 12.19 -1.63 -2.74
CA LYS A 159 12.96 -2.81 -3.18
C LYS A 159 13.98 -2.47 -4.26
N GLU A 160 13.57 -1.71 -5.27
CA GLU A 160 14.40 -1.33 -6.42
C GLU A 160 15.31 -0.11 -6.12
N GLY A 161 15.12 0.53 -4.95
CA GLY A 161 15.91 1.69 -4.56
C GLY A 161 15.60 2.95 -5.36
N VAL A 162 14.42 3.02 -5.99
CA VAL A 162 13.94 4.21 -6.69
C VAL A 162 13.22 5.14 -5.72
N PRO A 163 13.08 6.45 -6.05
CA PRO A 163 12.37 7.39 -5.17
C PRO A 163 10.92 6.95 -4.92
N ILE A 164 10.53 6.83 -3.65
CA ILE A 164 9.15 6.51 -3.29
C ILE A 164 8.29 7.72 -3.62
N GLN A 165 7.37 7.55 -4.58
CA GLN A 165 6.47 8.61 -4.99
C GLN A 165 5.25 8.69 -4.07
N GLU A 166 4.88 9.92 -3.72
CA GLU A 166 3.67 10.17 -2.94
C GLU A 166 2.42 9.75 -3.72
N ILE A 167 1.52 9.00 -3.05
CA ILE A 167 0.21 8.70 -3.61
C ILE A 167 -0.59 9.99 -3.61
N GLY A 168 -0.81 10.58 -4.79
CA GLY A 168 -1.76 11.68 -4.90
C GLY A 168 -1.38 12.91 -5.70
N ARG A 169 -0.73 12.76 -6.85
CA ARG A 169 -0.93 13.71 -7.93
C ARG A 169 -1.76 13.09 -9.04
N ALA A 170 -3.07 13.07 -8.86
CA ALA A 170 -3.92 13.03 -10.03
C ALA A 170 -3.64 14.35 -10.79
N HIS A 171 -2.90 14.28 -11.88
CA HIS A 171 -2.86 15.36 -12.85
C HIS A 171 -4.29 15.52 -13.37
N VAL A 172 -4.90 16.66 -13.08
CA VAL A 172 -6.11 17.14 -13.71
C VAL A 172 -5.70 17.85 -15.00
#